data_3f5b371c120437cdc461e3db587f6245
#
_entry.id   3f5b371c120437cdc461e3db587f6245
#
_cell.length_a   1.000
_cell.length_b   1.000
_cell.length_c   1.000
_cell.angle_alpha   90.00
_cell.angle_beta   90.00
_cell.angle_gamma   90.00
#
_symmetry.space_group_name_H-M   'P 1'
#
loop_
_entity.id
_entity.type
_entity.pdbx_description
1 polymer ?
#
loop_
_entity_poly.entity_id
_entity_poly.type
_entity_poly.pdbx_seq_one_letter_code
_entity_poly.pdbx_strand_id
1 'polypeptide(L)'
;MKKVVKVTALSLGLALASGFAAADENIAFINAGYLFQNHPDRQAVADKLDAEFKPMADKLAASKKEIDDKIVASRKKVEAKIAALQKDAPRLRQAEIQKRQDEITKFGSDEEAALSKLMEEQDKKVAEFQELNEKRQTEERGKLLESIQVATNYLAKAKGYTY
;
A
#
# COMPACT_ATOMS: atom_id res chain seq x y z
N MET A 1 32.25 8.20 -28.95
CA MET A 1 32.31 7.33 -27.77
C MET A 1 31.71 7.98 -26.51
N LYS A 2 32.08 9.21 -26.16
CA LYS A 2 31.55 9.89 -24.97
C LYS A 2 30.01 10.10 -24.99
N LYS A 3 29.42 10.31 -26.16
CA LYS A 3 27.97 10.50 -26.32
C LYS A 3 27.15 9.24 -26.10
N VAL A 4 27.70 8.06 -26.41
CA VAL A 4 27.03 6.76 -26.23
C VAL A 4 26.91 6.40 -24.76
N VAL A 5 27.94 6.70 -23.96
CA VAL A 5 27.96 6.46 -22.52
C VAL A 5 26.88 7.29 -21.79
N LYS A 6 26.70 8.54 -22.18
CA LYS A 6 25.68 9.42 -21.58
C LYS A 6 24.26 8.94 -21.81
N VAL A 7 23.99 8.42 -22.99
CA VAL A 7 22.66 7.91 -23.36
C VAL A 7 22.35 6.62 -22.60
N THR A 8 23.32 5.74 -22.46
CA THR A 8 23.14 4.47 -21.75
C THR A 8 22.92 4.69 -20.25
N ALA A 9 23.62 5.64 -19.65
CA ALA A 9 23.47 5.96 -18.23
C ALA A 9 22.10 6.58 -17.92
N LEU A 10 21.56 7.39 -18.83
CA LEU A 10 20.23 8.00 -18.67
C LEU A 10 19.09 6.98 -18.77
N SER A 11 19.25 5.95 -19.62
CA SER A 11 18.20 4.92 -19.75
C SER A 11 18.06 4.04 -18.52
N LEU A 12 19.13 3.85 -17.75
CA LEU A 12 19.11 3.08 -16.49
C LEU A 12 18.30 3.80 -15.38
N GLY A 13 18.36 5.13 -15.34
CA GLY A 13 17.61 5.92 -14.35
C GLY A 13 16.09 5.90 -14.59
N LEU A 14 15.69 5.79 -15.84
CA LEU A 14 14.27 5.77 -16.23
C LEU A 14 13.58 4.45 -15.91
N ALA A 15 14.31 3.33 -15.95
CA ALA A 15 13.74 2.02 -15.65
C ALA A 15 13.27 1.87 -14.21
N LEU A 16 13.94 2.53 -13.26
CA LEU A 16 13.57 2.50 -11.85
C LEU A 16 12.34 3.38 -11.56
N ALA A 17 12.14 4.43 -12.34
CA ALA A 17 11.02 5.35 -12.16
C ALA A 17 9.68 4.78 -12.64
N SER A 18 9.70 3.89 -13.63
CA SER A 18 8.46 3.34 -14.20
C SER A 18 7.90 2.14 -13.43
N GLY A 19 8.74 1.44 -12.67
CA GLY A 19 8.33 0.24 -11.94
C GLY A 19 7.44 0.48 -10.71
N PHE A 20 7.43 1.69 -10.18
CA PHE A 20 6.75 1.99 -8.92
C PHE A 20 5.53 2.91 -9.06
N ALA A 21 5.12 3.22 -10.28
CA ALA A 21 3.99 4.11 -10.53
C ALA A 21 2.63 3.52 -10.09
N ALA A 22 2.56 2.20 -9.92
CA ALA A 22 1.32 1.50 -9.58
C ALA A 22 1.08 1.32 -8.08
N ALA A 23 1.98 1.83 -7.22
CA ALA A 23 1.91 1.60 -5.77
C ALA A 23 1.01 2.57 -5.00
N ASP A 24 0.32 3.46 -5.71
CA ASP A 24 -0.53 4.47 -5.09
C ASP A 24 -1.94 3.93 -4.82
N GLU A 25 -2.03 2.90 -3.98
CA GLU A 25 -3.32 2.43 -3.51
C GLU A 25 -3.72 3.19 -2.25
N ASN A 26 -4.82 3.90 -2.34
CA ASN A 26 -5.45 4.53 -1.20
C ASN A 26 -6.04 3.46 -0.29
N ILE A 27 -5.56 3.39 0.94
CA ILE A 27 -6.22 2.62 1.99
C ILE A 27 -7.46 3.42 2.37
N ALA A 28 -8.56 3.13 1.71
CA ALA A 28 -9.84 3.75 2.02
C ALA A 28 -10.45 3.07 3.24
N PHE A 29 -10.76 3.84 4.27
CA PHE A 29 -11.62 3.39 5.34
C PHE A 29 -13.02 3.16 4.77
N ILE A 30 -13.51 1.94 4.91
CA ILE A 30 -14.90 1.64 4.60
C ILE A 30 -15.71 2.14 5.80
N ASN A 31 -16.55 3.13 5.59
CA ASN A 31 -17.39 3.66 6.64
C ASN A 31 -18.49 2.65 6.99
N ALA A 32 -18.33 1.97 8.11
CA ALA A 32 -19.27 0.96 8.58
C ALA A 32 -20.67 1.52 8.83
N GLY A 33 -20.78 2.79 9.20
CA GLY A 33 -22.05 3.46 9.41
C GLY A 33 -22.96 3.47 8.19
N TYR A 34 -22.36 3.39 7.01
CA TYR A 34 -23.12 3.37 5.75
C TYR A 34 -23.96 2.10 5.57
N LEU A 35 -23.50 0.99 6.16
CA LEU A 35 -24.17 -0.31 6.06
C LEU A 35 -25.37 -0.47 6.99
N PHE A 36 -25.49 0.38 7.99
CA PHE A 36 -26.50 0.26 9.07
C PHE A 36 -27.40 1.47 9.18
N GLN A 37 -27.76 2.09 8.06
CA GLN A 37 -28.42 3.38 8.02
C GLN A 37 -29.74 3.48 8.80
N ASN A 38 -30.42 2.38 8.97
CA ASN A 38 -31.77 2.35 9.58
C ASN A 38 -31.80 1.81 11.01
N HIS A 39 -30.62 1.54 11.60
CA HIS A 39 -30.56 1.01 12.96
C HIS A 39 -30.17 2.13 13.96
N PRO A 40 -30.82 2.23 15.13
CA PRO A 40 -30.49 3.28 16.12
C PRO A 40 -29.06 3.17 16.66
N ASP A 41 -28.49 1.96 16.72
CA ASP A 41 -27.13 1.73 17.22
C ASP A 41 -26.04 1.79 16.14
N ARG A 42 -26.42 2.13 14.93
CA ARG A 42 -25.49 2.15 13.77
C ARG A 42 -24.26 3.02 14.00
N GLN A 43 -24.46 4.19 14.61
CA GLN A 43 -23.37 5.12 14.87
C GLN A 43 -22.40 4.56 15.92
N ALA A 44 -22.91 3.96 16.96
CA ALA A 44 -22.10 3.33 17.99
C ALA A 44 -21.26 2.17 17.41
N VAL A 45 -21.84 1.38 16.52
CA VAL A 45 -21.13 0.29 15.82
C VAL A 45 -20.07 0.84 14.89
N ALA A 46 -20.38 1.88 14.12
CA ALA A 46 -19.41 2.53 13.23
C ALA A 46 -18.22 3.09 14.02
N ASP A 47 -18.48 3.78 15.13
CA ASP A 47 -17.45 4.34 16.01
C ASP A 47 -16.58 3.23 16.63
N LYS A 48 -17.20 2.15 17.05
CA LYS A 48 -16.50 0.98 17.60
C LYS A 48 -15.55 0.36 16.58
N LEU A 49 -16.02 0.13 15.36
CA LEU A 49 -15.21 -0.44 14.29
C LEU A 49 -14.08 0.49 13.87
N ASP A 50 -14.35 1.78 13.74
CA ASP A 50 -13.34 2.79 13.42
C ASP A 50 -12.23 2.80 14.49
N ALA A 51 -12.60 2.76 15.78
CA ALA A 51 -11.65 2.70 16.88
C ALA A 51 -10.86 1.38 16.88
N GLU A 52 -11.50 0.26 16.56
CA GLU A 52 -10.87 -1.06 16.48
C GLU A 52 -9.83 -1.13 15.37
N PHE A 53 -10.13 -0.54 14.20
CA PHE A 53 -9.27 -0.62 13.02
C PHE A 53 -8.25 0.52 12.90
N LYS A 54 -8.41 1.61 13.63
CA LYS A 54 -7.51 2.77 13.57
C LYS A 54 -6.03 2.40 13.77
N PRO A 55 -5.64 1.60 14.77
CA PRO A 55 -4.23 1.24 14.95
C PRO A 55 -3.65 0.49 13.75
N MET A 56 -4.44 -0.40 13.14
CA MET A 56 -4.00 -1.16 11.95
C MET A 56 -3.86 -0.24 10.73
N ALA A 57 -4.82 0.64 10.52
CA ALA A 57 -4.78 1.62 9.44
C ALA A 57 -3.58 2.58 9.59
N ASP A 58 -3.32 3.03 10.80
CA ASP A 58 -2.17 3.90 11.10
C ASP A 58 -0.85 3.17 10.81
N LYS A 59 -0.74 1.90 11.16
CA LYS A 59 0.44 1.07 10.83
C LYS A 59 0.62 0.89 9.33
N LEU A 60 -0.46 0.65 8.60
CA LEU A 60 -0.41 0.50 7.16
C LEU A 60 -0.02 1.80 6.46
N ALA A 61 -0.53 2.93 6.94
CA ALA A 61 -0.14 4.25 6.42
C ALA A 61 1.34 4.55 6.69
N ALA A 62 1.83 4.25 7.88
CA ALA A 62 3.24 4.42 8.24
C ALA A 62 4.14 3.51 7.40
N SER A 63 3.73 2.27 7.18
CA SER A 63 4.44 1.30 6.35
C SER A 63 4.51 1.75 4.90
N LYS A 64 3.42 2.28 4.35
CA LYS A 64 3.39 2.84 3.00
C LYS A 64 4.36 4.02 2.86
N LYS A 65 4.34 4.94 3.83
CA LYS A 65 5.26 6.07 3.84
C LYS A 65 6.72 5.63 3.87
N GLU A 66 7.04 4.62 4.68
CA GLU A 66 8.38 4.06 4.76
C GLU A 66 8.83 3.50 3.41
N ILE A 67 7.95 2.79 2.72
CA ILE A 67 8.22 2.25 1.37
C ILE A 67 8.43 3.39 0.38
N ASP A 68 7.58 4.41 0.38
CA ASP A 68 7.71 5.58 -0.49
C ASP A 68 9.05 6.30 -0.26
N ASP A 69 9.45 6.46 0.99
CA ASP A 69 10.73 7.08 1.36
C ASP A 69 11.92 6.24 0.87
N LYS A 70 11.82 4.91 0.95
CA LYS A 70 12.84 3.99 0.43
C LYS A 70 12.94 4.04 -1.09
N ILE A 71 11.83 4.17 -1.78
CA ILE A 71 11.80 4.35 -3.24
C ILE A 71 12.53 5.62 -3.64
N VAL A 72 12.25 6.72 -2.98
CA VAL A 72 12.91 8.02 -3.23
C VAL A 72 14.41 7.93 -2.94
N ALA A 73 14.79 7.32 -1.81
CA ALA A 73 16.19 7.14 -1.43
C ALA A 73 16.94 6.25 -2.43
N SER A 74 16.32 5.17 -2.88
CA SER A 74 16.89 4.26 -3.88
C SER A 74 17.12 4.96 -5.22
N ARG A 75 16.13 5.75 -5.65
CA ARG A 75 16.24 6.55 -6.88
C ARG A 75 17.41 7.52 -6.80
N LYS A 76 17.55 8.22 -5.69
CA LYS A 76 18.66 9.16 -5.47
C LYS A 76 20.02 8.47 -5.51
N LYS A 77 20.11 7.25 -4.95
CA LYS A 77 21.36 6.47 -4.99
C LYS A 77 21.75 6.10 -6.41
N VAL A 78 20.80 5.67 -7.22
CA VAL A 78 21.03 5.32 -8.63
C VAL A 78 21.44 6.56 -9.41
N GLU A 79 20.73 7.66 -9.24
CA GLU A 79 21.04 8.95 -9.91
C GLU A 79 22.46 9.43 -9.53
N ALA A 80 22.84 9.31 -8.27
CA ALA A 80 24.17 9.69 -7.81
C ALA A 80 25.27 8.83 -8.46
N LYS A 81 25.04 7.53 -8.59
CA LYS A 81 25.99 6.61 -9.27
C LYS A 81 26.12 6.94 -10.76
N ILE A 82 25.02 7.23 -11.41
CA ILE A 82 25.01 7.65 -12.82
C ILE A 82 25.76 8.97 -12.98
N ALA A 83 25.49 9.95 -12.14
CA ALA A 83 26.16 11.26 -12.18
C ALA A 83 27.67 11.11 -11.94
N ALA A 84 28.07 10.28 -10.99
CA ALA A 84 29.50 9.99 -10.73
C ALA A 84 30.18 9.34 -11.94
N LEU A 85 29.52 8.40 -12.60
CA LEU A 85 30.03 7.79 -13.80
C LEU A 85 30.18 8.81 -14.93
N GLN A 86 29.18 9.67 -15.15
CA GLN A 86 29.24 10.73 -16.17
C GLN A 86 30.37 11.70 -15.91
N LYS A 87 30.62 12.04 -14.64
CA LYS A 87 31.74 12.93 -14.25
C LYS A 87 33.08 12.28 -14.50
N ASP A 88 33.22 11.00 -14.21
CA ASP A 88 34.49 10.27 -14.29
C ASP A 88 34.77 9.72 -15.69
N ALA A 89 33.75 9.55 -16.53
CA ALA A 89 33.85 8.94 -17.86
C ALA A 89 34.98 9.49 -18.75
N PRO A 90 35.26 10.82 -18.78
CA PRO A 90 36.39 11.33 -19.59
C PRO A 90 37.75 10.83 -19.18
N ARG A 91 37.88 10.35 -17.94
CA ARG A 91 39.16 9.87 -17.37
C ARG A 91 39.27 8.35 -17.34
N LEU A 92 38.16 7.65 -17.70
CA LEU A 92 38.10 6.19 -17.61
C LEU A 92 38.31 5.56 -18.97
N ARG A 93 38.88 4.33 -18.94
CA ARG A 93 38.96 3.47 -20.09
C ARG A 93 37.58 2.87 -20.40
N GLN A 94 37.35 2.46 -21.62
CA GLN A 94 36.07 1.88 -22.05
C GLN A 94 35.68 0.66 -21.21
N ALA A 95 36.61 -0.20 -20.89
CA ALA A 95 36.38 -1.38 -20.05
C ALA A 95 35.91 -1.01 -18.63
N GLU A 96 36.50 0.04 -18.06
CA GLU A 96 36.12 0.55 -16.73
C GLU A 96 34.71 1.20 -16.73
N ILE A 97 34.41 1.92 -17.79
CA ILE A 97 33.06 2.51 -18.00
C ILE A 97 32.01 1.40 -18.07
N GLN A 98 32.29 0.37 -18.89
CA GLN A 98 31.38 -0.77 -19.01
C GLN A 98 31.17 -1.49 -17.69
N LYS A 99 32.25 -1.72 -16.94
CA LYS A 99 32.19 -2.34 -15.61
C LYS A 99 31.28 -1.51 -14.65
N ARG A 100 31.47 -0.21 -14.62
CA ARG A 100 30.67 0.67 -13.77
C ARG A 100 29.20 0.73 -14.21
N GLN A 101 28.92 0.70 -15.51
CA GLN A 101 27.57 0.59 -16.03
C GLN A 101 26.90 -0.71 -15.58
N ASP A 102 27.62 -1.82 -15.65
CA ASP A 102 27.11 -3.12 -15.21
C ASP A 102 26.84 -3.14 -13.69
N GLU A 103 27.70 -2.52 -12.90
CA GLU A 103 27.53 -2.37 -11.46
C GLU A 103 26.29 -1.54 -11.12
N ILE A 104 26.06 -0.45 -11.86
CA ILE A 104 24.88 0.41 -11.69
C ILE A 104 23.60 -0.35 -12.07
N THR A 105 23.65 -1.09 -13.18
CA THR A 105 22.52 -1.93 -13.62
C THR A 105 22.17 -2.97 -12.58
N LYS A 106 23.15 -3.64 -12.03
CA LYS A 106 22.97 -4.65 -10.98
C LYS A 106 22.41 -4.02 -9.70
N PHE A 107 22.99 -2.90 -9.29
CA PHE A 107 22.51 -2.16 -8.12
C PHE A 107 21.03 -1.77 -8.28
N GLY A 108 20.66 -1.19 -9.42
CA GLY A 108 19.29 -0.82 -9.72
C GLY A 108 18.34 -2.01 -9.72
N SER A 109 18.75 -3.12 -10.29
CA SER A 109 17.98 -4.36 -10.34
C SER A 109 17.78 -4.95 -8.94
N ASP A 110 18.83 -4.98 -8.11
CA ASP A 110 18.74 -5.48 -6.74
C ASP A 110 17.85 -4.60 -5.87
N GLU A 111 17.95 -3.28 -6.02
CA GLU A 111 17.06 -2.32 -5.31
C GLU A 111 15.61 -2.50 -5.73
N GLU A 112 15.35 -2.64 -7.02
CA GLU A 112 14.02 -2.87 -7.56
C GLU A 112 13.41 -4.16 -7.01
N ALA A 113 14.18 -5.25 -6.97
CA ALA A 113 13.72 -6.52 -6.43
C ALA A 113 13.37 -6.41 -4.94
N ALA A 114 14.20 -5.74 -4.15
CA ALA A 114 13.97 -5.54 -2.72
C ALA A 114 12.71 -4.67 -2.47
N LEU A 115 12.53 -3.60 -3.24
CA LEU A 115 11.38 -2.71 -3.14
C LEU A 115 10.09 -3.39 -3.60
N SER A 116 10.14 -4.17 -4.67
CA SER A 116 9.00 -4.95 -5.15
C SER A 116 8.51 -5.93 -4.10
N LYS A 117 9.42 -6.57 -3.40
CA LYS A 117 9.07 -7.48 -2.29
C LYS A 117 8.38 -6.76 -1.16
N LEU A 118 8.87 -5.58 -0.77
CA LEU A 118 8.21 -4.74 0.26
C LEU A 118 6.82 -4.31 -0.17
N MET A 119 6.65 -3.96 -1.44
CA MET A 119 5.35 -3.57 -1.99
C MET A 119 4.36 -4.74 -2.01
N GLU A 120 4.82 -5.93 -2.37
CA GLU A 120 3.99 -7.14 -2.32
C GLU A 120 3.55 -7.46 -0.89
N GLU A 121 4.45 -7.34 0.08
CA GLU A 121 4.13 -7.52 1.50
C GLU A 121 3.12 -6.48 1.97
N GLN A 122 3.24 -5.23 1.53
CA GLN A 122 2.29 -4.17 1.84
C GLN A 122 0.92 -4.46 1.25
N ASP A 123 0.85 -4.83 -0.02
CA ASP A 123 -0.40 -5.17 -0.70
C ASP A 123 -1.12 -6.33 0.00
N LYS A 124 -0.38 -7.32 0.43
CA LYS A 124 -0.91 -8.45 1.19
C LYS A 124 -1.51 -8.01 2.52
N LYS A 125 -0.82 -7.14 3.25
CA LYS A 125 -1.31 -6.59 4.53
C LYS A 125 -2.56 -5.75 4.32
N VAL A 126 -2.61 -4.95 3.26
CA VAL A 126 -3.80 -4.16 2.90
C VAL A 126 -4.98 -5.08 2.59
N ALA A 127 -4.76 -6.14 1.82
CA ALA A 127 -5.80 -7.11 1.50
C ALA A 127 -6.32 -7.81 2.75
N GLU A 128 -5.44 -8.22 3.65
CA GLU A 128 -5.81 -8.83 4.94
C GLU A 128 -6.62 -7.86 5.82
N PHE A 129 -6.23 -6.59 5.83
CA PHE A 129 -6.95 -5.54 6.54
C PHE A 129 -8.37 -5.34 5.99
N GLN A 130 -8.50 -5.27 4.66
CA GLN A 130 -9.80 -5.13 4.00
C GLN A 130 -10.71 -6.32 4.27
N GLU A 131 -10.17 -7.53 4.20
CA GLU A 131 -10.90 -8.77 4.50
C GLU A 131 -11.39 -8.80 5.94
N LEU A 132 -10.51 -8.45 6.89
CA LEU A 132 -10.87 -8.40 8.30
C LEU A 132 -11.92 -7.34 8.59
N ASN A 133 -11.79 -6.17 7.97
CA ASN A 133 -12.77 -5.09 8.08
C ASN A 133 -14.15 -5.54 7.58
N GLU A 134 -14.21 -6.16 6.41
CA GLU A 134 -15.43 -6.71 5.84
C GLU A 134 -16.06 -7.77 6.74
N LYS A 135 -15.25 -8.68 7.25
CA LYS A 135 -15.68 -9.71 8.19
C LYS A 135 -16.29 -9.10 9.46
N ARG A 136 -15.61 -8.12 10.05
CA ARG A 136 -16.09 -7.46 11.25
C ARG A 136 -17.38 -6.68 11.00
N GLN A 137 -17.51 -6.02 9.86
CA GLN A 137 -18.75 -5.36 9.47
C GLN A 137 -19.91 -6.35 9.35
N THR A 138 -19.66 -7.50 8.75
CA THR A 138 -20.65 -8.57 8.61
C THR A 138 -21.08 -9.11 9.97
N GLU A 139 -20.12 -9.34 10.88
CA GLU A 139 -20.42 -9.80 12.25
C GLU A 139 -21.29 -8.78 13.01
N GLU A 140 -20.91 -7.52 12.99
CA GLU A 140 -21.68 -6.47 13.69
C GLU A 140 -23.05 -6.24 13.06
N ARG A 141 -23.14 -6.34 11.74
CA ARG A 141 -24.42 -6.30 11.03
C ARG A 141 -25.33 -7.46 11.47
N GLY A 142 -24.76 -8.66 11.60
CA GLY A 142 -25.49 -9.82 12.09
C GLY A 142 -26.05 -9.59 13.50
N LYS A 143 -25.26 -9.03 14.38
CA LYS A 143 -25.70 -8.68 15.75
C LYS A 143 -26.83 -7.65 15.75
N LEU A 144 -26.77 -6.62 14.89
CA LEU A 144 -27.83 -5.63 14.77
C LEU A 144 -29.13 -6.25 14.24
N LEU A 145 -29.02 -7.13 13.22
CA LEU A 145 -30.18 -7.84 12.69
C LEU A 145 -30.79 -8.76 13.73
N GLU A 146 -29.97 -9.48 14.50
CA GLU A 146 -30.42 -10.31 15.61
C GLU A 146 -31.15 -9.49 16.66
N SER A 147 -30.64 -8.33 17.04
CA SER A 147 -31.26 -7.39 17.95
C SER A 147 -32.63 -6.94 17.46
N ILE A 148 -32.77 -6.63 16.17
CA ILE A 148 -34.06 -6.30 15.54
C ILE A 148 -35.01 -7.49 15.61
N GLN A 149 -34.54 -8.69 15.33
CA GLN A 149 -35.33 -9.91 15.36
C GLN A 149 -35.90 -10.18 16.76
N VAL A 150 -35.05 -10.07 17.78
CA VAL A 150 -35.46 -10.26 19.18
C VAL A 150 -36.51 -9.22 19.59
N ALA A 151 -36.29 -7.95 19.27
CA ALA A 151 -37.27 -6.88 19.58
C ALA A 151 -38.59 -7.12 18.85
N THR A 152 -38.56 -7.52 17.60
CA THR A 152 -39.77 -7.80 16.79
C THR A 152 -40.55 -8.98 17.40
N ASN A 153 -39.84 -10.06 17.76
CA ASN A 153 -40.46 -11.23 18.39
C ASN A 153 -41.11 -10.90 19.74
N TYR A 154 -40.44 -10.09 20.55
CA TYR A 154 -40.97 -9.60 21.81
C TYR A 154 -42.23 -8.81 21.62
N LEU A 155 -42.27 -7.85 20.70
CA LEU A 155 -43.44 -7.05 20.40
C LEU A 155 -44.62 -7.88 19.85
N ALA A 156 -44.30 -8.82 18.95
CA ALA A 156 -45.30 -9.73 18.40
C ALA A 156 -45.94 -10.58 19.49
N LYS A 157 -45.15 -11.11 20.41
CA LYS A 157 -45.63 -11.92 21.54
C LYS A 157 -46.47 -11.09 22.51
N ALA A 158 -46.02 -9.87 22.83
CA ALA A 158 -46.73 -8.96 23.74
C ALA A 158 -48.04 -8.48 23.17
N LYS A 159 -48.15 -8.31 21.86
CA LYS A 159 -49.37 -7.87 21.16
C LYS A 159 -50.23 -9.01 20.62
N GLY A 160 -49.83 -10.27 20.80
CA GLY A 160 -50.59 -11.44 20.34
C GLY A 160 -50.50 -11.68 18.83
N TYR A 161 -49.49 -11.14 18.15
CA TYR A 161 -49.30 -11.41 16.72
C TYR A 161 -48.66 -12.79 16.53
N THR A 162 -49.09 -13.49 15.49
CA THR A 162 -48.49 -14.75 15.06
C THR A 162 -47.69 -14.54 13.78
N TYR A 163 -46.51 -15.13 13.73
CA TYR A 163 -45.67 -15.14 12.55
C TYR A 163 -45.66 -16.51 11.90
#